data_131a951962ecefcb28584ff69af5d007
#
_entry.id   131a951962ecefcb28584ff69af5d007
#
_cell.length_a   1.000
_cell.length_b   1.000
_cell.length_c   1.000
_cell.angle_alpha   90.00
_cell.angle_beta   90.00
_cell.angle_gamma   90.00
#
_symmetry.space_group_name_H-M   'P 1'
#
loop_
_entity.id
_entity.type
_entity.pdbx_description
1 polymer ?
#
loop_
_entity_poly.entity_id
_entity_poly.type
_entity_poly.pdbx_seq_one_letter_code
_entity_poly.pdbx_strand_id
1 'polypeptide(L)'
;MRITLIGPGIMPIPPTGWGAVEILVWDTKLALEKLGHQVQIINTKDAKQIINDINSFRPDFVHVHYDEFIPIVPYIQYPCAITSHFGYLERPQMFNGYINVANEFVRVKPNIFCLSRGIQKIYNVMFDIPRDNTYVTPNGVNIDEFNYVDDPEYPDRSIYLAKIDYRKRQHLFQSIDSLWYAGNLADDRFNTSKNYLGEWSKDRLYNELTEYGNLVLLSDGEAHPLVCMEALAAGLGVVVCEWGKANLDTEKEFITVIPEDKINDIEYVEQEIVKNREYSIKHRDEIREYSKKFDWVEVLKKYYLPSIEKVIAKHGS
;
A
#
# COMPACT_ATOMS: atom_id res chain seq x y z
N MET A 1 -7.59 -3.93 -23.56
CA MET A 1 -7.19 -2.49 -23.56
C MET A 1 -5.69 -2.37 -23.58
N ARG A 2 -5.22 -1.22 -24.07
CA ARG A 2 -3.83 -0.78 -23.97
C ARG A 2 -3.73 0.20 -22.82
N ILE A 3 -2.93 -0.10 -21.82
CA ILE A 3 -2.85 0.69 -20.57
C ILE A 3 -1.40 1.13 -20.36
N THR A 4 -1.19 2.41 -20.09
CA THR A 4 0.10 2.94 -19.67
C THR A 4 0.09 3.19 -18.17
N LEU A 5 1.08 2.64 -17.46
CA LEU A 5 1.37 2.89 -16.05
C LEU A 5 2.61 3.78 -15.96
N ILE A 6 2.52 4.90 -15.24
CA ILE A 6 3.63 5.82 -15.04
C ILE A 6 4.13 5.69 -13.61
N GLY A 7 5.33 5.17 -13.44
CA GLY A 7 6.03 5.03 -12.16
C GLY A 7 6.75 6.32 -11.74
N PRO A 8 7.32 6.37 -10.52
CA PRO A 8 7.93 7.58 -9.95
C PRO A 8 9.22 8.03 -10.64
N GLY A 9 9.89 7.16 -11.41
CA GLY A 9 11.20 7.46 -11.98
C GLY A 9 12.32 7.56 -10.92
N ILE A 10 12.20 6.85 -9.81
CA ILE A 10 13.13 6.89 -8.68
C ILE A 10 13.92 5.59 -8.59
N MET A 11 13.24 4.46 -8.50
CA MET A 11 13.83 3.13 -8.46
C MET A 11 13.52 2.36 -9.74
N PRO A 12 14.31 1.32 -10.10
CA PRO A 12 14.03 0.53 -11.30
C PRO A 12 12.71 -0.25 -11.22
N ILE A 13 12.07 -0.45 -12.37
CA ILE A 13 10.93 -1.35 -12.56
C ILE A 13 11.29 -2.32 -13.71
N PRO A 14 11.31 -3.65 -13.50
CA PRO A 14 10.94 -4.36 -12.26
C PRO A 14 11.84 -4.02 -11.07
N PRO A 15 11.28 -4.03 -9.85
CA PRO A 15 12.04 -3.67 -8.66
C PRO A 15 13.10 -4.72 -8.32
N THR A 16 14.30 -4.25 -7.97
CA THR A 16 15.42 -5.10 -7.53
C THR A 16 15.55 -5.21 -6.01
N GLY A 17 14.72 -4.46 -5.26
CA GLY A 17 14.72 -4.39 -3.82
C GLY A 17 13.48 -3.69 -3.28
N TRP A 18 13.66 -2.77 -2.33
CA TRP A 18 12.58 -1.95 -1.80
C TRP A 18 12.12 -0.88 -2.82
N GLY A 19 10.93 -0.35 -2.62
CA GLY A 19 10.30 0.61 -3.52
C GLY A 19 8.83 0.25 -3.66
N ALA A 20 8.00 0.63 -2.68
CA ALA A 20 6.62 0.17 -2.60
C ALA A 20 5.80 0.54 -3.84
N VAL A 21 5.99 1.74 -4.40
CA VAL A 21 5.24 2.20 -5.59
C VAL A 21 5.69 1.44 -6.83
N GLU A 22 7.00 1.21 -6.99
CA GLU A 22 7.56 0.44 -8.10
C GLU A 22 7.08 -1.02 -8.08
N ILE A 23 7.01 -1.61 -6.89
CA ILE A 23 6.43 -2.96 -6.69
C ILE A 23 4.96 -2.96 -7.13
N LEU A 24 4.17 -1.99 -6.68
CA LEU A 24 2.75 -1.86 -7.06
C LEU A 24 2.55 -1.71 -8.55
N VAL A 25 3.34 -0.87 -9.21
CA VAL A 25 3.28 -0.67 -10.68
C VAL A 25 3.59 -1.97 -11.41
N TRP A 26 4.63 -2.69 -10.97
CA TRP A 26 5.01 -3.96 -11.56
C TRP A 26 3.95 -5.05 -11.37
N ASP A 27 3.44 -5.22 -10.14
CA ASP A 27 2.43 -6.23 -9.83
C ASP A 27 1.10 -5.92 -10.56
N THR A 28 0.72 -4.65 -10.65
CA THR A 28 -0.44 -4.20 -11.44
C THR A 28 -0.29 -4.57 -12.91
N LYS A 29 0.90 -4.34 -13.50
CA LYS A 29 1.19 -4.75 -14.88
C LYS A 29 0.98 -6.25 -15.07
N LEU A 30 1.62 -7.07 -14.23
CA LEU A 30 1.52 -8.54 -14.35
C LEU A 30 0.08 -9.02 -14.24
N ALA A 31 -0.69 -8.47 -13.32
CA ALA A 31 -2.09 -8.84 -13.13
C ALA A 31 -2.99 -8.38 -14.30
N LEU A 32 -2.75 -7.20 -14.86
CA LEU A 32 -3.45 -6.71 -16.06
C LEU A 32 -3.13 -7.56 -17.29
N GLU A 33 -1.89 -7.96 -17.48
CA GLU A 33 -1.47 -8.85 -18.57
C GLU A 33 -2.10 -10.25 -18.44
N LYS A 34 -2.22 -10.77 -17.22
CA LYS A 34 -2.97 -12.02 -16.92
C LYS A 34 -4.44 -11.93 -17.36
N LEU A 35 -5.02 -10.73 -17.32
CA LEU A 35 -6.38 -10.44 -17.77
C LEU A 35 -6.48 -10.10 -19.28
N GLY A 36 -5.38 -10.22 -20.03
CA GLY A 36 -5.35 -10.03 -21.49
C GLY A 36 -5.21 -8.58 -21.96
N HIS A 37 -4.78 -7.66 -21.07
CA HIS A 37 -4.48 -6.27 -21.44
C HIS A 37 -3.04 -6.13 -21.91
N GLN A 38 -2.76 -5.16 -22.79
CA GLN A 38 -1.41 -4.73 -23.15
C GLN A 38 -0.97 -3.60 -22.21
N VAL A 39 0.18 -3.75 -21.56
CA VAL A 39 0.62 -2.78 -20.54
C VAL A 39 2.02 -2.25 -20.88
N GLN A 40 2.11 -0.91 -20.97
CA GLN A 40 3.36 -0.18 -21.03
C GLN A 40 3.68 0.38 -19.64
N ILE A 41 4.94 0.30 -19.21
CA ILE A 41 5.44 1.05 -18.05
C ILE A 41 6.35 2.17 -18.56
N ILE A 42 6.11 3.38 -18.06
CA ILE A 42 7.00 4.53 -18.22
C ILE A 42 7.54 4.89 -16.84
N ASN A 43 8.85 4.87 -16.66
CA ASN A 43 9.48 5.10 -15.37
C ASN A 43 10.66 6.07 -15.49
N THR A 44 10.34 7.34 -15.71
CA THR A 44 11.30 8.45 -15.85
C THR A 44 10.71 9.72 -15.25
N LYS A 45 11.57 10.68 -14.89
CA LYS A 45 11.16 12.03 -14.45
C LYS A 45 11.12 13.05 -15.62
N ASP A 46 11.54 12.65 -16.81
CA ASP A 46 11.51 13.54 -17.98
C ASP A 46 10.08 13.65 -18.53
N ALA A 47 9.44 14.79 -18.27
CA ALA A 47 8.07 15.04 -18.69
C ALA A 47 7.89 14.95 -20.23
N LYS A 48 8.88 15.39 -21.03
CA LYS A 48 8.81 15.29 -22.50
C LYS A 48 8.86 13.84 -22.95
N GLN A 49 9.74 13.04 -22.35
CA GLN A 49 9.83 11.62 -22.63
C GLN A 49 8.52 10.92 -22.26
N ILE A 50 7.95 11.20 -21.08
CA ILE A 50 6.66 10.64 -20.68
C ILE A 50 5.58 10.89 -21.74
N ILE A 51 5.39 12.13 -22.18
CA ILE A 51 4.38 12.48 -23.18
C ILE A 51 4.66 11.80 -24.54
N ASN A 52 5.92 11.78 -24.98
CA ASN A 52 6.31 11.13 -26.24
C ASN A 52 6.05 9.63 -26.22
N ASP A 53 6.37 8.95 -25.11
CA ASP A 53 6.19 7.51 -24.96
C ASP A 53 4.70 7.14 -24.89
N ILE A 54 3.88 7.94 -24.21
CA ILE A 54 2.41 7.80 -24.22
C ILE A 54 1.89 7.91 -25.65
N ASN A 55 2.26 8.98 -26.37
CA ASN A 55 1.78 9.23 -27.72
C ASN A 55 2.21 8.15 -28.72
N SER A 56 3.40 7.58 -28.53
CA SER A 56 3.91 6.47 -29.36
C SER A 56 3.15 5.17 -29.13
N PHE A 57 2.80 4.89 -27.86
CA PHE A 57 2.06 3.69 -27.49
C PHE A 57 0.56 3.80 -27.81
N ARG A 58 -0.02 5.00 -27.79
CA ARG A 58 -1.45 5.27 -28.01
C ARG A 58 -2.35 4.41 -27.11
N PRO A 59 -2.31 4.61 -25.79
CA PRO A 59 -3.09 3.81 -24.84
C PRO A 59 -4.57 4.16 -24.89
N ASP A 60 -5.41 3.23 -24.44
CA ASP A 60 -6.83 3.49 -24.14
C ASP A 60 -6.95 4.24 -22.78
N PHE A 61 -5.97 4.05 -21.89
CA PHE A 61 -5.97 4.64 -20.55
C PHE A 61 -4.54 4.84 -20.01
N VAL A 62 -4.34 5.94 -19.27
CA VAL A 62 -3.08 6.28 -18.59
C VAL A 62 -3.31 6.35 -17.08
N HIS A 63 -2.50 5.64 -16.31
CA HIS A 63 -2.51 5.72 -14.85
C HIS A 63 -1.18 6.27 -14.32
N VAL A 64 -1.23 7.42 -13.64
CA VAL A 64 -0.07 8.07 -13.03
C VAL A 64 0.02 7.64 -11.56
N HIS A 65 1.11 6.99 -11.17
CA HIS A 65 1.35 6.51 -9.81
C HIS A 65 2.25 7.43 -8.95
N TYR A 66 2.51 8.63 -9.42
CA TYR A 66 3.35 9.58 -8.69
C TYR A 66 2.72 10.98 -8.74
N ASP A 67 2.31 11.47 -7.59
CA ASP A 67 1.53 12.70 -7.46
C ASP A 67 2.30 13.99 -7.76
N GLU A 68 3.63 13.97 -7.72
CA GLU A 68 4.44 15.09 -8.23
C GLU A 68 4.30 15.29 -9.75
N PHE A 69 3.77 14.29 -10.48
CA PHE A 69 3.49 14.41 -11.91
C PHE A 69 2.12 15.05 -12.23
N ILE A 70 1.39 15.52 -11.24
CA ILE A 70 0.11 16.21 -11.47
C ILE A 70 0.21 17.35 -12.50
N PRO A 71 1.28 18.17 -12.56
CA PRO A 71 1.40 19.22 -13.54
C PRO A 71 1.42 18.76 -15.01
N ILE A 72 1.76 17.50 -15.28
CA ILE A 72 1.75 16.97 -16.66
C ILE A 72 0.38 16.41 -17.07
N VAL A 73 -0.50 16.10 -16.11
CA VAL A 73 -1.82 15.50 -16.39
C VAL A 73 -2.64 16.30 -17.42
N PRO A 74 -2.70 17.64 -17.38
CA PRO A 74 -3.42 18.41 -18.40
C PRO A 74 -2.88 18.29 -19.84
N TYR A 75 -1.66 17.79 -20.01
CA TYR A 75 -1.03 17.59 -21.32
C TYR A 75 -1.21 16.17 -21.86
N ILE A 76 -1.76 15.26 -21.07
CA ILE A 76 -2.08 13.88 -21.50
C ILE A 76 -3.39 13.91 -22.26
N GLN A 77 -3.35 13.57 -23.56
CA GLN A 77 -4.51 13.61 -24.47
C GLN A 77 -5.38 12.34 -24.42
N TYR A 78 -5.10 11.44 -23.48
CA TYR A 78 -5.80 10.16 -23.30
C TYR A 78 -6.56 10.17 -21.97
N PRO A 79 -7.62 9.33 -21.82
CA PRO A 79 -8.26 9.11 -20.53
C PRO A 79 -7.20 8.81 -19.45
N CYS A 80 -7.19 9.60 -18.38
CA CYS A 80 -6.12 9.55 -17.39
C CYS A 80 -6.67 9.65 -15.97
N ALA A 81 -6.06 8.92 -15.05
CA ALA A 81 -6.23 9.09 -13.61
C ALA A 81 -4.88 9.08 -12.89
N ILE A 82 -4.85 9.62 -11.68
CA ILE A 82 -3.66 9.67 -10.83
C ILE A 82 -3.95 9.04 -9.46
N THR A 83 -2.96 8.35 -8.90
CA THR A 83 -2.96 7.87 -7.51
C THR A 83 -1.85 8.54 -6.73
N SER A 84 -2.17 9.09 -5.56
CA SER A 84 -1.19 9.47 -4.56
C SER A 84 -0.94 8.31 -3.59
N HIS A 85 0.33 8.04 -3.32
CA HIS A 85 0.79 7.09 -2.31
C HIS A 85 1.32 7.80 -1.05
N PHE A 86 1.00 9.09 -0.89
CA PHE A 86 1.42 9.88 0.26
C PHE A 86 0.74 9.38 1.54
N GLY A 87 1.56 9.03 2.55
CA GLY A 87 1.08 8.37 3.77
C GLY A 87 0.29 9.26 4.74
N TYR A 88 0.26 10.58 4.53
CA TYR A 88 -0.41 11.53 5.42
C TYR A 88 -1.60 12.24 4.79
N LEU A 89 -2.18 11.73 3.70
CA LEU A 89 -3.35 12.36 3.06
C LEU A 89 -4.52 12.59 4.03
N GLU A 90 -4.75 11.68 4.97
CA GLU A 90 -5.80 11.81 5.98
C GLU A 90 -5.38 12.67 7.18
N ARG A 91 -4.17 13.25 7.16
CA ARG A 91 -3.59 14.08 8.23
C ARG A 91 -3.03 15.39 7.68
N PRO A 92 -3.88 16.36 7.26
CA PRO A 92 -3.44 17.61 6.62
C PRO A 92 -2.44 18.42 7.44
N GLN A 93 -2.49 18.32 8.77
CA GLN A 93 -1.52 18.94 9.67
C GLN A 93 -0.09 18.42 9.49
N MET A 94 0.08 17.27 8.82
CA MET A 94 1.37 16.64 8.53
C MET A 94 1.87 16.92 7.10
N PHE A 95 1.19 17.76 6.33
CA PHE A 95 1.53 17.97 4.92
C PHE A 95 2.91 18.59 4.71
N ASN A 96 3.35 19.51 5.56
CA ASN A 96 4.66 20.14 5.42
C ASN A 96 4.96 20.53 3.94
N GLY A 97 6.00 19.98 3.34
CA GLY A 97 6.36 20.21 1.94
C GLY A 97 5.35 19.66 0.91
N TYR A 98 4.42 18.79 1.29
CA TYR A 98 3.39 18.25 0.39
C TYR A 98 2.32 19.28 0.01
N ILE A 99 2.24 20.42 0.69
CA ILE A 99 1.23 21.45 0.42
C ILE A 99 1.23 21.94 -1.05
N ASN A 100 2.39 21.99 -1.69
CA ASN A 100 2.49 22.37 -3.10
C ASN A 100 1.81 21.35 -4.02
N VAL A 101 1.98 20.04 -3.74
CA VAL A 101 1.32 18.97 -4.46
C VAL A 101 -0.19 19.02 -4.22
N ALA A 102 -0.61 19.23 -2.98
CA ALA A 102 -2.02 19.40 -2.61
C ALA A 102 -2.68 20.54 -3.39
N ASN A 103 -2.00 21.69 -3.52
CA ASN A 103 -2.49 22.83 -4.31
C ASN A 103 -2.63 22.49 -5.81
N GLU A 104 -1.73 21.69 -6.35
CA GLU A 104 -1.84 21.23 -7.74
C GLU A 104 -3.09 20.32 -7.95
N PHE A 105 -3.43 19.46 -6.99
CA PHE A 105 -4.69 18.70 -7.04
C PHE A 105 -5.91 19.63 -7.10
N VAL A 106 -5.93 20.66 -6.28
CA VAL A 106 -7.01 21.68 -6.28
C VAL A 106 -7.09 22.43 -7.61
N ARG A 107 -5.93 22.76 -8.20
CA ARG A 107 -5.87 23.48 -9.48
C ARG A 107 -6.27 22.64 -10.69
N VAL A 108 -5.79 21.40 -10.76
CA VAL A 108 -5.97 20.52 -11.93
C VAL A 108 -7.30 19.78 -11.89
N LYS A 109 -7.76 19.40 -10.68
CA LYS A 109 -8.97 18.58 -10.45
C LYS A 109 -9.01 17.32 -11.34
N PRO A 110 -7.96 16.48 -11.31
CA PRO A 110 -7.86 15.31 -12.19
C PRO A 110 -8.88 14.22 -11.79
N ASN A 111 -8.98 13.16 -12.61
CA ASN A 111 -9.55 11.91 -12.10
C ASN A 111 -8.54 11.27 -11.13
N ILE A 112 -9.01 10.82 -9.97
CA ILE A 112 -8.19 10.28 -8.90
C ILE A 112 -8.64 8.86 -8.58
N PHE A 113 -7.69 7.94 -8.62
CA PHE A 113 -7.85 6.59 -8.09
C PHE A 113 -7.42 6.59 -6.62
N CYS A 114 -8.40 6.57 -5.73
CA CYS A 114 -8.21 6.68 -4.29
C CYS A 114 -8.00 5.30 -3.68
N LEU A 115 -6.95 5.14 -2.88
CA LEU A 115 -6.61 3.86 -2.26
C LEU A 115 -7.62 3.39 -1.20
N SER A 116 -8.45 4.30 -0.69
CA SER A 116 -9.50 3.99 0.28
C SER A 116 -10.65 4.99 0.21
N ARG A 117 -11.76 4.66 0.86
CA ARG A 117 -12.88 5.60 1.04
C ARG A 117 -12.52 6.81 1.91
N GLY A 118 -11.63 6.62 2.90
CA GLY A 118 -11.12 7.73 3.72
C GLY A 118 -10.38 8.74 2.85
N ILE A 119 -9.46 8.29 2.01
CA ILE A 119 -8.71 9.12 1.05
C ILE A 119 -9.67 9.79 0.05
N GLN A 120 -10.66 9.06 -0.48
CA GLN A 120 -11.67 9.64 -1.37
C GLN A 120 -12.41 10.80 -0.71
N LYS A 121 -12.81 10.64 0.56
CA LYS A 121 -13.47 11.70 1.32
C LYS A 121 -12.59 12.94 1.48
N ILE A 122 -11.29 12.75 1.74
CA ILE A 122 -10.33 13.87 1.83
C ILE A 122 -10.29 14.65 0.51
N TYR A 123 -10.15 13.99 -0.62
CA TYR A 123 -10.15 14.66 -1.92
C TYR A 123 -11.45 15.42 -2.20
N ASN A 124 -12.60 14.82 -1.90
CA ASN A 124 -13.89 15.47 -2.16
C ASN A 124 -14.16 16.67 -1.23
N VAL A 125 -13.78 16.56 0.06
CA VAL A 125 -14.15 17.56 1.08
C VAL A 125 -13.08 18.64 1.24
N MET A 126 -11.81 18.25 1.28
CA MET A 126 -10.73 19.20 1.55
C MET A 126 -10.12 19.81 0.29
N PHE A 127 -10.04 19.02 -0.80
CA PHE A 127 -9.44 19.45 -2.05
C PHE A 127 -10.49 19.92 -3.07
N ASP A 128 -11.76 19.87 -2.70
CA ASP A 128 -12.89 20.22 -3.57
C ASP A 128 -12.84 19.52 -4.95
N ILE A 129 -12.41 18.25 -4.95
CA ILE A 129 -12.43 17.42 -6.15
C ILE A 129 -13.86 16.90 -6.36
N PRO A 130 -14.43 17.05 -7.55
CA PRO A 130 -15.76 16.51 -7.85
C PRO A 130 -15.87 15.01 -7.56
N ARG A 131 -16.99 14.55 -7.02
CA ARG A 131 -17.21 13.13 -6.72
C ARG A 131 -17.05 12.24 -7.95
N ASP A 132 -17.45 12.75 -9.12
CA ASP A 132 -17.33 12.04 -10.40
C ASP A 132 -15.88 11.92 -10.90
N ASN A 133 -14.93 12.57 -10.22
CA ASN A 133 -13.51 12.47 -10.50
C ASN A 133 -12.79 11.55 -9.52
N THR A 134 -13.47 10.96 -8.53
CA THR A 134 -12.83 10.14 -7.50
C THR A 134 -13.38 8.73 -7.50
N TYR A 135 -12.50 7.74 -7.58
CA TYR A 135 -12.82 6.31 -7.68
C TYR A 135 -12.02 5.54 -6.63
N VAL A 136 -12.66 4.67 -5.88
CA VAL A 136 -11.95 3.83 -4.90
C VAL A 136 -11.32 2.64 -5.62
N THR A 137 -9.99 2.59 -5.61
CA THR A 137 -9.19 1.54 -6.24
C THR A 137 -8.08 1.10 -5.27
N PRO A 138 -8.37 0.15 -4.37
CA PRO A 138 -7.39 -0.35 -3.41
C PRO A 138 -6.18 -0.99 -4.09
N ASN A 139 -5.07 -1.08 -3.37
CA ASN A 139 -3.95 -1.94 -3.76
C ASN A 139 -4.33 -3.41 -3.61
N GLY A 140 -3.67 -4.28 -4.36
CA GLY A 140 -3.76 -5.72 -4.25
C GLY A 140 -2.49 -6.37 -3.71
N VAL A 141 -2.52 -7.68 -3.61
CA VAL A 141 -1.40 -8.55 -3.24
C VAL A 141 -1.40 -9.80 -4.11
N ASN A 142 -0.22 -10.34 -4.42
CA ASN A 142 -0.07 -11.63 -5.11
C ASN A 142 -0.13 -12.75 -4.08
N ILE A 143 -1.33 -13.24 -3.76
CA ILE A 143 -1.55 -14.23 -2.70
C ILE A 143 -0.78 -15.52 -2.96
N ASP A 144 -0.71 -15.96 -4.21
CA ASP A 144 -0.08 -17.23 -4.61
C ASP A 144 1.45 -17.24 -4.43
N GLU A 145 2.08 -16.06 -4.29
CA GLU A 145 3.52 -15.96 -4.02
C GLU A 145 3.85 -16.27 -2.55
N PHE A 146 2.87 -16.17 -1.63
CA PHE A 146 3.09 -16.36 -0.21
C PHE A 146 2.93 -17.82 0.19
N ASN A 147 3.98 -18.39 0.78
CA ASN A 147 3.89 -19.67 1.47
C ASN A 147 2.88 -19.58 2.62
N TYR A 148 2.31 -20.73 2.93
CA TYR A 148 1.36 -20.88 4.03
C TYR A 148 1.65 -22.16 4.78
N VAL A 149 1.74 -22.06 6.10
CA VAL A 149 1.88 -23.20 7.02
C VAL A 149 0.83 -23.11 8.12
N ASP A 150 0.28 -24.26 8.53
CA ASP A 150 -0.66 -24.32 9.64
C ASP A 150 0.04 -24.22 10.99
N ASP A 151 1.26 -24.77 11.09
CA ASP A 151 2.09 -24.82 12.29
C ASP A 151 3.38 -24.03 12.06
N PRO A 152 3.41 -22.75 12.42
CA PRO A 152 4.58 -21.89 12.18
C PRO A 152 5.73 -22.20 13.13
N GLU A 153 6.96 -21.97 12.68
CA GLU A 153 8.17 -22.18 13.47
C GLU A 153 8.26 -21.25 14.69
N TYR A 154 7.71 -20.02 14.57
CA TYR A 154 7.77 -18.99 15.62
C TYR A 154 6.36 -18.52 16.04
N PRO A 155 5.51 -19.40 16.60
CA PRO A 155 4.12 -19.06 16.93
C PRO A 155 4.00 -18.01 18.04
N ASP A 156 5.03 -17.88 18.86
CA ASP A 156 5.15 -16.93 19.98
C ASP A 156 5.78 -15.59 19.61
N ARG A 157 6.17 -15.41 18.33
CA ARG A 157 6.79 -14.18 17.83
C ARG A 157 5.86 -13.38 16.96
N SER A 158 5.82 -12.09 17.18
CA SER A 158 5.22 -11.10 16.29
C SER A 158 6.29 -10.47 15.42
N ILE A 159 5.96 -10.07 14.20
CA ILE A 159 6.92 -9.44 13.29
C ILE A 159 6.46 -8.03 12.90
N TYR A 160 7.37 -7.06 12.99
CA TYR A 160 7.23 -5.72 12.46
C TYR A 160 8.08 -5.62 11.18
N LEU A 161 7.45 -5.79 10.04
CA LEU A 161 8.10 -5.84 8.74
C LEU A 161 7.87 -4.53 7.98
N ALA A 162 8.82 -3.63 8.06
CA ALA A 162 8.80 -2.34 7.37
C ALA A 162 10.20 -1.72 7.38
N LYS A 163 10.45 -0.74 6.49
CA LYS A 163 11.61 0.15 6.64
C LYS A 163 11.65 0.67 8.08
N ILE A 164 12.81 0.58 8.71
CA ILE A 164 13.01 1.11 10.06
C ILE A 164 13.24 2.60 9.95
N ASP A 165 12.19 3.38 10.15
CA ASP A 165 12.26 4.83 10.03
C ASP A 165 11.39 5.54 11.07
N TYR A 166 11.55 6.85 11.15
CA TYR A 166 10.87 7.70 12.12
C TYR A 166 9.34 7.53 12.09
N ARG A 167 8.76 7.47 10.91
CA ARG A 167 7.31 7.34 10.69
C ARG A 167 6.77 5.99 11.15
N LYS A 168 7.58 4.94 11.07
CA LYS A 168 7.18 3.57 11.46
C LYS A 168 7.25 3.32 12.96
N ARG A 169 7.88 4.19 13.74
CA ARG A 169 7.90 4.17 15.23
C ARG A 169 8.45 2.90 15.88
N GLN A 170 9.20 2.05 15.17
CA GLN A 170 9.67 0.77 15.72
C GLN A 170 10.49 0.94 17.00
N HIS A 171 11.26 2.02 17.12
CA HIS A 171 12.06 2.32 18.31
C HIS A 171 11.25 2.41 19.60
N LEU A 172 9.94 2.74 19.53
CA LEU A 172 9.08 2.83 20.71
C LEU A 172 8.75 1.48 21.33
N PHE A 173 8.77 0.42 20.54
CA PHE A 173 8.24 -0.90 20.93
C PHE A 173 9.32 -1.95 21.19
N GLN A 174 10.60 -1.56 21.23
CA GLN A 174 11.73 -2.49 21.37
C GLN A 174 11.85 -3.14 22.77
N SER A 175 11.07 -2.68 23.76
CA SER A 175 10.93 -3.34 25.05
C SER A 175 10.04 -4.59 25.00
N ILE A 176 9.25 -4.77 23.96
CA ILE A 176 8.39 -5.94 23.76
C ILE A 176 9.25 -7.11 23.27
N ASP A 177 9.54 -8.08 24.13
CA ASP A 177 10.48 -9.17 23.84
C ASP A 177 10.00 -10.11 22.74
N SER A 178 8.69 -10.28 22.59
CA SER A 178 8.11 -11.13 21.54
C SER A 178 8.01 -10.46 20.17
N LEU A 179 8.35 -9.17 20.05
CA LEU A 179 8.28 -8.41 18.79
C LEU A 179 9.63 -8.37 18.08
N TRP A 180 9.66 -8.89 16.86
CA TRP A 180 10.83 -8.96 16.00
C TRP A 180 10.72 -7.99 14.84
N TYR A 181 11.84 -7.49 14.34
CA TYR A 181 11.88 -6.40 13.36
C TYR A 181 12.66 -6.80 12.12
N ALA A 182 12.09 -6.53 10.94
CA ALA A 182 12.78 -6.70 9.67
C ALA A 182 12.56 -5.49 8.77
N GLY A 183 13.61 -5.02 8.14
CA GLY A 183 13.60 -3.90 7.21
C GLY A 183 14.92 -3.15 7.16
N ASN A 184 15.10 -2.32 6.13
CA ASN A 184 16.32 -1.54 6.02
C ASN A 184 16.34 -0.40 7.06
N LEU A 185 17.52 -0.17 7.64
CA LEU A 185 17.70 0.75 8.75
C LEU A 185 17.88 2.18 8.27
N ALA A 186 17.01 3.09 8.76
CA ALA A 186 17.08 4.53 8.51
C ALA A 186 16.73 5.37 9.75
N ASP A 187 16.58 4.77 10.93
CA ASP A 187 16.34 5.45 12.20
C ASP A 187 17.47 5.10 13.18
N ASP A 188 18.28 6.07 13.54
CA ASP A 188 19.43 5.92 14.46
C ASP A 188 19.02 5.65 15.93
N ARG A 189 17.76 5.90 16.29
CA ARG A 189 17.20 5.58 17.60
C ARG A 189 16.92 4.08 17.77
N PHE A 190 16.88 3.33 16.68
CA PHE A 190 16.60 1.91 16.71
C PHE A 190 17.83 1.10 17.12
N ASN A 191 17.68 0.25 18.15
CA ASN A 191 18.75 -0.60 18.64
C ASN A 191 18.79 -1.93 17.85
N THR A 192 19.80 -2.12 17.01
CA THR A 192 19.97 -3.32 16.18
C THR A 192 20.45 -4.55 16.93
N SER A 193 20.84 -4.42 18.21
CA SER A 193 21.31 -5.55 19.02
C SER A 193 20.20 -6.44 19.56
N LYS A 194 18.92 -6.02 19.39
CA LYS A 194 17.77 -6.73 19.95
C LYS A 194 16.70 -6.99 18.89
N ASN A 195 16.37 -8.28 18.68
CA ASN A 195 15.27 -8.74 17.83
C ASN A 195 15.26 -8.17 16.40
N TYR A 196 16.42 -7.81 15.85
CA TYR A 196 16.55 -7.30 14.51
C TYR A 196 17.04 -8.37 13.53
N LEU A 197 16.28 -8.61 12.48
CA LEU A 197 16.50 -9.66 11.49
C LEU A 197 17.19 -9.15 10.21
N GLY A 198 17.53 -7.85 10.17
CA GLY A 198 18.05 -7.22 8.96
C GLY A 198 16.99 -6.93 7.91
N GLU A 199 17.44 -6.56 6.73
CA GLU A 199 16.59 -6.34 5.57
C GLU A 199 16.18 -7.68 4.93
N TRP A 200 14.92 -7.82 4.59
CA TRP A 200 14.41 -9.02 3.91
C TRP A 200 14.33 -8.80 2.40
N SER A 201 14.79 -9.79 1.65
CA SER A 201 14.50 -9.90 0.22
C SER A 201 13.02 -10.28 0.00
N LYS A 202 12.51 -10.08 -1.22
CA LYS A 202 11.17 -10.55 -1.59
C LYS A 202 11.03 -12.07 -1.44
N ASP A 203 12.04 -12.82 -1.80
CA ASP A 203 12.06 -14.27 -1.68
C ASP A 203 11.90 -14.70 -0.21
N ARG A 204 12.64 -14.05 0.68
CA ARG A 204 12.52 -14.28 2.12
C ARG A 204 11.14 -13.90 2.66
N LEU A 205 10.60 -12.75 2.22
CA LEU A 205 9.25 -12.33 2.56
C LEU A 205 8.20 -13.39 2.20
N TYR A 206 8.23 -13.89 0.98
CA TYR A 206 7.28 -14.87 0.49
C TYR A 206 7.37 -16.22 1.20
N ASN A 207 8.58 -16.63 1.58
CA ASN A 207 8.81 -17.94 2.18
C ASN A 207 8.70 -17.96 3.70
N GLU A 208 9.16 -16.89 4.38
CA GLU A 208 9.34 -16.91 5.84
C GLU A 208 8.26 -16.15 6.62
N LEU A 209 7.49 -15.24 5.99
CA LEU A 209 6.49 -14.44 6.73
C LEU A 209 5.48 -15.33 7.46
N THR A 210 5.05 -16.41 6.83
CA THR A 210 4.11 -17.39 7.40
C THR A 210 4.57 -18.06 8.69
N GLU A 211 5.88 -18.02 8.99
CA GLU A 211 6.47 -18.67 10.18
C GLU A 211 6.28 -17.88 11.49
N TYR A 212 5.69 -16.70 11.42
CA TYR A 212 5.42 -15.85 12.60
C TYR A 212 3.96 -15.91 13.03
N GLY A 213 3.70 -15.50 14.25
CA GLY A 213 2.36 -15.55 14.83
C GLY A 213 1.41 -14.49 14.32
N ASN A 214 1.87 -13.24 14.19
CA ASN A 214 1.11 -12.11 13.63
C ASN A 214 2.03 -10.98 13.18
N LEU A 215 1.46 -10.02 12.43
CA LEU A 215 2.14 -8.80 12.00
C LEU A 215 1.76 -7.60 12.88
N VAL A 216 2.71 -6.72 13.10
CA VAL A 216 2.52 -5.42 13.76
C VAL A 216 2.92 -4.29 12.82
N LEU A 217 2.07 -3.27 12.66
CA LEU A 217 2.36 -2.06 11.90
C LEU A 217 1.70 -0.85 12.59
N LEU A 218 2.47 -0.14 13.41
CA LEU A 218 2.01 0.99 14.21
C LEU A 218 2.54 2.33 13.70
N SER A 219 2.54 2.51 12.37
CA SER A 219 3.04 3.68 11.67
C SER A 219 2.27 4.96 12.02
N ASP A 220 2.95 6.10 11.99
CA ASP A 220 2.34 7.43 12.16
C ASP A 220 1.52 7.90 10.95
N GLY A 221 1.59 7.20 9.83
CA GLY A 221 0.79 7.47 8.63
C GLY A 221 1.01 6.42 7.56
N GLU A 222 -0.06 6.02 6.92
CA GLU A 222 -0.08 5.08 5.79
C GLU A 222 -1.14 5.51 4.77
N ALA A 223 -0.92 5.21 3.51
CA ALA A 223 -1.95 5.35 2.48
C ALA A 223 -2.79 4.06 2.41
N HIS A 224 -2.17 2.96 2.01
CA HIS A 224 -2.73 1.60 2.06
C HIS A 224 -1.55 0.61 2.16
N PRO A 225 -1.20 0.16 3.38
CA PRO A 225 0.03 -0.58 3.60
C PRO A 225 -0.04 -1.99 3.02
N LEU A 226 0.85 -2.29 2.06
CA LEU A 226 0.94 -3.60 1.40
C LEU A 226 1.21 -4.71 2.40
N VAL A 227 2.08 -4.46 3.37
CA VAL A 227 2.53 -5.48 4.33
C VAL A 227 1.38 -6.07 5.15
N CYS A 228 0.30 -5.33 5.37
CA CYS A 228 -0.89 -5.88 6.04
C CYS A 228 -1.58 -6.94 5.17
N MET A 229 -1.73 -6.68 3.87
CA MET A 229 -2.31 -7.66 2.94
C MET A 229 -1.38 -8.86 2.73
N GLU A 230 -0.08 -8.62 2.69
CA GLU A 230 0.96 -9.67 2.61
C GLU A 230 0.91 -10.59 3.85
N ALA A 231 0.76 -10.02 5.04
CA ALA A 231 0.60 -10.78 6.27
C ALA A 231 -0.67 -11.65 6.27
N LEU A 232 -1.81 -11.07 5.87
CA LEU A 232 -3.06 -11.82 5.74
C LEU A 232 -2.94 -12.94 4.71
N ALA A 233 -2.24 -12.70 3.59
CA ALA A 233 -1.95 -13.72 2.58
C ALA A 233 -1.08 -14.85 3.14
N ALA A 234 -0.17 -14.57 4.06
CA ALA A 234 0.65 -15.56 4.76
C ALA A 234 -0.07 -16.24 5.95
N GLY A 235 -1.35 -15.91 6.21
CA GLY A 235 -2.14 -16.48 7.31
C GLY A 235 -1.92 -15.80 8.66
N LEU A 236 -1.34 -14.60 8.69
CA LEU A 236 -1.09 -13.83 9.91
C LEU A 236 -2.20 -12.81 10.14
N GLY A 237 -2.70 -12.72 11.38
CA GLY A 237 -3.47 -11.57 11.81
C GLY A 237 -2.60 -10.31 11.88
N VAL A 238 -3.23 -9.15 11.96
CA VAL A 238 -2.55 -7.86 11.94
C VAL A 238 -2.94 -6.98 13.11
N VAL A 239 -1.95 -6.33 13.70
CA VAL A 239 -2.12 -5.26 14.69
C VAL A 239 -1.67 -3.96 14.05
N VAL A 240 -2.60 -3.04 13.87
CA VAL A 240 -2.36 -1.75 13.21
C VAL A 240 -2.77 -0.60 14.12
N CYS A 241 -2.36 0.63 13.80
CA CYS A 241 -2.96 1.82 14.40
C CYS A 241 -4.08 2.39 13.51
N GLU A 242 -4.70 3.48 13.94
CA GLU A 242 -5.77 4.16 13.20
C GLU A 242 -5.41 4.46 11.74
N TRP A 243 -4.14 4.75 11.46
CA TRP A 243 -3.65 5.13 10.14
C TRP A 243 -3.30 3.94 9.23
N GLY A 244 -3.21 2.73 9.79
CA GLY A 244 -2.86 1.51 9.05
C GLY A 244 -4.06 0.65 8.66
N LYS A 245 -5.28 0.99 9.08
CA LYS A 245 -6.47 0.14 8.96
C LYS A 245 -7.22 0.23 7.63
N ALA A 246 -6.76 1.02 6.68
CA ALA A 246 -7.43 1.22 5.40
C ALA A 246 -7.82 -0.11 4.73
N ASN A 247 -9.09 -0.22 4.32
CA ASN A 247 -9.69 -1.39 3.66
C ASN A 247 -9.73 -2.70 4.49
N LEU A 248 -9.33 -2.67 5.75
CA LEU A 248 -9.45 -3.80 6.66
C LEU A 248 -10.84 -3.82 7.33
N ASP A 249 -11.40 -5.01 7.50
CA ASP A 249 -12.62 -5.21 8.28
C ASP A 249 -12.26 -5.33 9.76
N THR A 250 -12.40 -4.24 10.49
CA THR A 250 -12.00 -4.13 11.90
C THR A 250 -12.93 -4.90 12.86
N GLU A 251 -14.02 -5.49 12.37
CA GLU A 251 -14.88 -6.41 13.14
C GLU A 251 -14.29 -7.83 13.22
N LYS A 252 -13.24 -8.12 12.44
CA LYS A 252 -12.54 -9.40 12.49
C LYS A 252 -11.59 -9.47 13.68
N GLU A 253 -11.66 -10.53 14.48
CA GLU A 253 -10.82 -10.68 15.70
C GLU A 253 -9.32 -10.78 15.40
N PHE A 254 -8.94 -11.17 14.18
CA PHE A 254 -7.55 -11.17 13.73
C PHE A 254 -7.06 -9.80 13.21
N ILE A 255 -7.90 -8.77 13.27
CA ILE A 255 -7.54 -7.38 12.94
C ILE A 255 -7.73 -6.52 14.18
N THR A 256 -6.62 -6.13 14.79
CA THR A 256 -6.61 -5.31 16.00
C THR A 256 -6.17 -3.88 15.64
N VAL A 257 -6.94 -2.89 16.07
CA VAL A 257 -6.60 -1.48 15.89
C VAL A 257 -6.21 -0.88 17.24
N ILE A 258 -4.98 -0.41 17.35
CA ILE A 258 -4.50 0.32 18.53
C ILE A 258 -4.93 1.78 18.41
N PRO A 259 -5.72 2.32 19.35
CA PRO A 259 -6.07 3.74 19.36
C PRO A 259 -4.81 4.63 19.48
N GLU A 260 -4.80 5.76 18.80
CA GLU A 260 -3.62 6.63 18.76
C GLU A 260 -3.24 7.19 20.13
N ASP A 261 -4.20 7.42 21.02
CA ASP A 261 -3.97 7.83 22.41
C ASP A 261 -3.37 6.71 23.31
N LYS A 262 -3.37 5.45 22.84
CA LYS A 262 -2.78 4.28 23.50
C LYS A 262 -1.42 3.87 22.93
N ILE A 263 -0.95 4.50 21.89
CA ILE A 263 0.29 4.11 21.20
C ILE A 263 1.53 4.13 22.10
N ASN A 264 1.57 5.03 23.09
CA ASN A 264 2.67 5.15 24.04
C ASN A 264 2.47 4.30 25.34
N ASP A 265 1.35 3.64 25.49
CA ASP A 265 1.07 2.68 26.56
C ASP A 265 1.59 1.30 26.12
N ILE A 266 2.87 1.06 26.37
CA ILE A 266 3.57 -0.14 25.85
C ILE A 266 2.98 -1.42 26.41
N GLU A 267 2.54 -1.42 27.66
CA GLU A 267 1.90 -2.59 28.28
C GLU A 267 0.57 -2.91 27.58
N TYR A 268 -0.26 -1.92 27.30
CA TYR A 268 -1.49 -2.09 26.54
C TYR A 268 -1.21 -2.61 25.12
N VAL A 269 -0.24 -2.01 24.44
CA VAL A 269 0.15 -2.42 23.07
C VAL A 269 0.61 -3.88 23.06
N GLU A 270 1.46 -4.29 24.02
CA GLU A 270 1.93 -5.67 24.14
C GLU A 270 0.78 -6.65 24.39
N GLN A 271 -0.15 -6.33 25.29
CA GLN A 271 -1.32 -7.17 25.57
C GLN A 271 -2.17 -7.38 24.31
N GLU A 272 -2.43 -6.33 23.53
CA GLU A 272 -3.20 -6.41 22.30
C GLU A 272 -2.46 -7.19 21.19
N ILE A 273 -1.14 -7.06 21.10
CA ILE A 273 -0.31 -7.87 20.20
C ILE A 273 -0.41 -9.36 20.53
N VAL A 274 -0.27 -9.70 21.82
CA VAL A 274 -0.34 -11.10 22.28
C VAL A 274 -1.72 -11.68 22.03
N LYS A 275 -2.77 -10.96 22.37
CA LYS A 275 -4.17 -11.38 22.16
C LYS A 275 -4.47 -11.64 20.67
N ASN A 276 -4.06 -10.73 19.80
CA ASN A 276 -4.21 -10.90 18.35
C ASN A 276 -3.43 -12.13 17.85
N ARG A 277 -2.20 -12.33 18.32
CA ARG A 277 -1.36 -13.46 17.96
C ARG A 277 -1.97 -14.81 18.39
N GLU A 278 -2.47 -14.90 19.61
CA GLU A 278 -3.12 -16.11 20.12
C GLU A 278 -4.37 -16.50 19.31
N TYR A 279 -5.15 -15.50 18.89
CA TYR A 279 -6.27 -15.73 18.00
C TYR A 279 -5.79 -16.17 16.60
N SER A 280 -4.83 -15.45 16.05
CA SER A 280 -4.31 -15.67 14.69
C SER A 280 -3.77 -17.09 14.51
N ILE A 281 -3.00 -17.59 15.45
CA ILE A 281 -2.45 -18.95 15.40
C ILE A 281 -3.54 -20.03 15.28
N LYS A 282 -4.69 -19.81 15.89
CA LYS A 282 -5.82 -20.77 15.88
C LYS A 282 -6.71 -20.64 14.64
N HIS A 283 -6.58 -19.56 13.87
CA HIS A 283 -7.51 -19.20 12.77
C HIS A 283 -6.79 -18.85 11.47
N ARG A 284 -5.62 -19.45 11.24
CA ARG A 284 -4.77 -19.13 10.07
C ARG A 284 -5.48 -19.35 8.73
N ASP A 285 -6.27 -20.42 8.62
CA ASP A 285 -7.09 -20.70 7.42
C ASP A 285 -8.13 -19.63 7.16
N GLU A 286 -8.83 -19.19 8.20
CA GLU A 286 -9.81 -18.08 8.09
C GLU A 286 -9.13 -16.79 7.62
N ILE A 287 -7.96 -16.48 8.15
CA ILE A 287 -7.17 -15.31 7.78
C ILE A 287 -6.74 -15.39 6.31
N ARG A 288 -6.21 -16.54 5.90
CA ARG A 288 -5.82 -16.80 4.51
C ARG A 288 -7.02 -16.67 3.57
N GLU A 289 -8.17 -17.23 3.92
CA GLU A 289 -9.39 -17.11 3.12
C GLU A 289 -9.85 -15.65 3.00
N TYR A 290 -9.82 -14.89 4.10
CA TYR A 290 -10.15 -13.47 4.11
C TYR A 290 -9.23 -12.66 3.18
N SER A 291 -7.97 -13.02 3.05
CA SER A 291 -6.99 -12.31 2.22
C SER A 291 -7.32 -12.37 0.72
N LYS A 292 -8.07 -13.37 0.25
CA LYS A 292 -8.37 -13.59 -1.19
C LYS A 292 -9.06 -12.40 -1.84
N LYS A 293 -9.82 -11.61 -1.07
CA LYS A 293 -10.45 -10.38 -1.59
C LYS A 293 -9.44 -9.29 -1.98
N PHE A 294 -8.19 -9.41 -1.52
CA PHE A 294 -7.09 -8.51 -1.85
C PHE A 294 -6.21 -9.02 -2.99
N ASP A 295 -6.51 -10.21 -3.55
CA ASP A 295 -5.79 -10.69 -4.72
C ASP A 295 -5.84 -9.64 -5.85
N TRP A 296 -4.70 -9.42 -6.51
CA TRP A 296 -4.61 -8.41 -7.57
C TRP A 296 -5.66 -8.59 -8.67
N VAL A 297 -5.91 -9.82 -9.10
CA VAL A 297 -6.90 -10.09 -10.16
C VAL A 297 -8.31 -9.72 -9.68
N GLU A 298 -8.65 -10.04 -8.45
CA GLU A 298 -9.95 -9.69 -7.85
C GLU A 298 -10.11 -8.19 -7.66
N VAL A 299 -9.08 -7.51 -7.16
CA VAL A 299 -9.07 -6.04 -7.00
C VAL A 299 -9.19 -5.34 -8.35
N LEU A 300 -8.47 -5.81 -9.38
CA LEU A 300 -8.55 -5.23 -10.72
C LEU A 300 -9.96 -5.39 -11.31
N LYS A 301 -10.56 -6.57 -11.24
CA LYS A 301 -11.91 -6.82 -11.76
C LYS A 301 -12.98 -6.03 -11.03
N LYS A 302 -12.87 -5.92 -9.70
CA LYS A 302 -13.92 -5.32 -8.86
C LYS A 302 -13.88 -3.80 -8.83
N TYR A 303 -12.68 -3.20 -8.85
CA TYR A 303 -12.50 -1.78 -8.60
C TYR A 303 -11.80 -1.05 -9.75
N TYR A 304 -10.67 -1.57 -10.21
CA TYR A 304 -9.79 -0.84 -11.11
C TYR A 304 -10.35 -0.75 -12.53
N LEU A 305 -10.67 -1.87 -13.15
CA LEU A 305 -11.20 -1.90 -14.53
C LEU A 305 -12.54 -1.17 -14.66
N PRO A 306 -13.52 -1.33 -13.75
CA PRO A 306 -14.74 -0.53 -13.80
C PRO A 306 -14.50 0.97 -13.63
N SER A 307 -13.47 1.37 -12.87
CA SER A 307 -13.09 2.77 -12.72
C SER A 307 -12.46 3.33 -14.00
N ILE A 308 -11.61 2.55 -14.67
CA ILE A 308 -11.06 2.90 -16.01
C ILE A 308 -12.19 3.13 -17.01
N GLU A 309 -13.15 2.21 -17.11
CA GLU A 309 -14.29 2.33 -18.03
C GLU A 309 -15.08 3.62 -17.83
N LYS A 310 -15.31 4.01 -16.56
CA LYS A 310 -15.99 5.29 -16.25
C LYS A 310 -15.17 6.50 -16.67
N VAL A 311 -13.85 6.48 -16.47
CA VAL A 311 -12.97 7.58 -16.90
C VAL A 311 -12.93 7.67 -18.43
N ILE A 312 -12.85 6.54 -19.14
CA ILE A 312 -12.89 6.51 -20.62
C ILE A 312 -14.22 7.06 -21.14
N ALA A 313 -15.34 6.60 -20.58
CA ALA A 313 -16.67 7.08 -21.00
C ALA A 313 -16.83 8.59 -20.80
N LYS A 314 -16.31 9.14 -19.71
CA LYS A 314 -16.34 10.57 -19.43
C LYS A 314 -15.43 11.39 -20.35
N HIS A 315 -14.32 10.84 -20.81
CA HIS A 315 -13.37 11.52 -21.67
C HIS A 315 -13.91 11.68 -23.11
N GLY A 316 -14.79 10.77 -23.55
CA GLY A 316 -15.42 10.78 -24.87
C GLY A 316 -16.74 11.56 -24.94
N SER A 317 -17.25 12.09 -23.82
CA SER A 317 -18.44 12.90 -23.71
C SER A 317 -18.09 14.40 -23.67
#